data_13607982672a22c9c7b3925e91ac3fd7
#
_entry.id   13607982672a22c9c7b3925e91ac3fd7
#
_cell.length_a   1.000
_cell.length_b   1.000
_cell.length_c   1.000
_cell.angle_alpha   90.00
_cell.angle_beta   90.00
_cell.angle_gamma   90.00
#
_symmetry.space_group_name_H-M   'P 1'
#
loop_
_entity.id
_entity.type
_entity.pdbx_description
1 polymer ?
#
loop_
_entity_poly.entity_id
_entity_poly.type
_entity_poly.pdbx_seq_one_letter_code
_entity_poly.pdbx_strand_id
1 'polypeptide(L)'
;MLKDTRLESDSIGTLHVPSNAYYGVQALRAQRNFPITGHGMHPVFIQNLAKVKKACALTNRNARDLSAAKASAIITACDEIITGRLRSEFIVDTIQGGAGTSANMNMNEVIANRAIELLGGTKGDYRVVHPNDDVNMAQSTNDVIPTAGKLTVLDLTDHLEDALKRLEDALL
;
A
#
# COMPACT_ATOMS: atom_id res chain seq x y z
N MET A 1 -13.35 6.33 26.78
CA MET A 1 -12.27 5.33 26.68
C MET A 1 -11.16 5.94 25.86
N LEU A 2 -9.95 6.09 26.41
CA LEU A 2 -8.76 6.42 25.61
C LEU A 2 -8.60 5.31 24.57
N LYS A 3 -8.64 5.66 23.29
CA LYS A 3 -8.37 4.67 22.23
C LYS A 3 -6.95 4.16 22.44
N ASP A 4 -6.80 2.84 22.49
CA ASP A 4 -5.48 2.22 22.57
C ASP A 4 -4.65 2.65 21.35
N THR A 5 -3.49 3.29 21.60
CA THR A 5 -2.63 3.85 20.56
C THR A 5 -1.19 3.44 20.81
N ARG A 6 -0.44 3.26 19.72
CA ARG A 6 1.02 3.14 19.74
C ARG A 6 1.64 4.44 19.26
N LEU A 7 2.83 4.74 19.75
CA LEU A 7 3.58 5.92 19.36
C LEU A 7 4.50 5.56 18.20
N GLU A 8 4.36 6.27 17.09
CA GLU A 8 5.24 6.16 15.93
C GLU A 8 5.87 7.51 15.60
N SER A 9 7.08 7.50 15.04
CA SER A 9 7.83 8.71 14.66
C SER A 9 8.31 8.62 13.21
N ASP A 10 8.33 9.78 12.56
CA ASP A 10 8.98 10.01 11.28
C ASP A 10 9.95 11.21 11.38
N SER A 11 10.50 11.67 10.26
CA SER A 11 11.42 12.81 10.23
C SER A 11 10.82 14.15 10.67
N ILE A 12 9.47 14.25 10.73
CA ILE A 12 8.74 15.46 11.09
C ILE A 12 8.38 15.46 12.58
N GLY A 13 8.24 14.29 13.19
CA GLY A 13 7.91 14.15 14.60
C GLY A 13 7.06 12.92 14.90
N THR A 14 6.44 12.91 16.06
CA THR A 14 5.76 11.76 16.64
C THR A 14 4.25 11.91 16.59
N LEU A 15 3.52 10.84 16.27
CA LEU A 15 2.06 10.77 16.34
C LEU A 15 1.59 9.50 17.05
N HIS A 16 0.41 9.59 17.66
CA HIS A 16 -0.33 8.45 18.17
C HIS A 16 -1.13 7.80 17.04
N VAL A 17 -0.78 6.56 16.69
CA VAL A 17 -1.46 5.72 15.71
C VAL A 17 -2.31 4.69 16.47
N PRO A 18 -3.56 4.38 16.06
CA PRO A 18 -4.35 3.34 16.69
C PRO A 18 -3.60 2.00 16.74
N SER A 19 -3.55 1.33 17.89
CA SER A 19 -2.75 0.12 18.09
C SER A 19 -3.16 -1.02 17.16
N ASN A 20 -4.44 -1.08 16.75
CA ASN A 20 -4.95 -2.08 15.83
C ASN A 20 -4.69 -1.78 14.35
N ALA A 21 -4.38 -0.52 13.97
CA ALA A 21 -4.18 -0.11 12.59
C ALA A 21 -2.92 -0.75 11.97
N TYR A 22 -2.96 -1.02 10.66
CA TYR A 22 -1.79 -1.44 9.89
C TYR A 22 -1.12 -0.27 9.16
N TYR A 23 -1.83 0.84 8.93
CA TYR A 23 -1.17 2.08 8.51
C TYR A 23 -0.32 2.66 9.63
N GLY A 24 0.63 3.49 9.28
CA GLY A 24 1.56 4.10 10.23
C GLY A 24 1.44 5.62 10.28
N VAL A 25 2.49 6.24 10.84
CA VAL A 25 2.57 7.68 11.08
C VAL A 25 2.50 8.52 9.82
N GLN A 26 3.13 8.07 8.72
CA GLN A 26 3.16 8.85 7.47
C GLN A 26 1.81 8.88 6.78
N ALA A 27 1.11 7.73 6.70
CA ALA A 27 -0.26 7.68 6.17
C ALA A 27 -1.22 8.50 7.02
N LEU A 28 -1.14 8.41 8.34
CA LEU A 28 -1.99 9.20 9.25
C LEU A 28 -1.74 10.70 9.09
N ARG A 29 -0.49 11.12 8.93
CA ARG A 29 -0.13 12.52 8.68
C ARG A 29 -0.66 13.00 7.32
N ALA A 30 -0.50 12.18 6.28
CA ALA A 30 -1.02 12.48 4.94
C ALA A 30 -2.54 12.63 4.95
N GLN A 31 -3.28 11.75 5.62
CA GLN A 31 -4.73 11.85 5.76
C GLN A 31 -5.16 13.16 6.42
N ARG A 32 -4.40 13.61 7.45
CA ARG A 32 -4.70 14.87 8.15
C ARG A 32 -4.37 16.11 7.31
N ASN A 33 -3.32 16.02 6.48
CA ASN A 33 -2.86 17.15 5.66
C ASN A 33 -3.71 17.34 4.39
N PHE A 34 -4.30 16.27 3.86
CA PHE A 34 -5.04 16.28 2.59
C PHE A 34 -6.45 15.72 2.73
N PRO A 35 -7.32 16.30 3.56
CA PRO A 35 -8.73 15.91 3.65
C PRO A 35 -9.53 16.61 2.53
N ILE A 36 -9.32 16.24 1.27
CA ILE A 36 -9.80 17.01 0.11
C ILE A 36 -11.11 16.44 -0.43
N THR A 37 -11.14 15.15 -0.81
CA THR A 37 -12.32 14.53 -1.43
C THR A 37 -13.10 13.65 -0.47
N GLY A 38 -12.46 13.14 0.56
CA GLY A 38 -13.01 12.11 1.45
C GLY A 38 -13.09 10.71 0.79
N HIS A 39 -12.54 10.56 -0.42
CA HIS A 39 -12.51 9.29 -1.14
C HIS A 39 -11.12 8.67 -1.08
N GLY A 40 -11.06 7.40 -0.68
CA GLY A 40 -9.84 6.60 -0.71
C GLY A 40 -9.46 6.14 -2.12
N MET A 41 -8.28 5.55 -2.25
CA MET A 41 -7.76 5.01 -3.51
C MET A 41 -8.67 3.90 -4.06
N HIS A 42 -8.78 3.83 -5.40
CA HIS A 42 -9.58 2.80 -6.07
C HIS A 42 -9.09 1.39 -5.71
N PRO A 43 -9.99 0.43 -5.41
CA PRO A 43 -9.61 -0.90 -4.96
C PRO A 43 -8.68 -1.66 -5.90
N VAL A 44 -8.94 -1.58 -7.21
CA VAL A 44 -8.09 -2.21 -8.24
C VAL A 44 -6.70 -1.59 -8.26
N PHE A 45 -6.57 -0.27 -8.00
CA PHE A 45 -5.28 0.38 -7.87
C PHE A 45 -4.49 -0.13 -6.65
N ILE A 46 -5.15 -0.29 -5.50
CA ILE A 46 -4.53 -0.84 -4.29
C ILE A 46 -4.02 -2.26 -4.56
N GLN A 47 -4.82 -3.10 -5.21
CA GLN A 47 -4.43 -4.47 -5.57
C GLN A 47 -3.23 -4.48 -6.53
N ASN A 48 -3.22 -3.62 -7.55
CA ASN A 48 -2.12 -3.54 -8.50
C ASN A 48 -0.85 -2.98 -7.88
N LEU A 49 -0.95 -2.00 -6.98
CA LEU A 49 0.21 -1.53 -6.23
C LEU A 49 0.79 -2.64 -5.35
N ALA A 50 -0.04 -3.46 -4.72
CA ALA A 50 0.41 -4.62 -3.97
C ALA A 50 1.07 -5.69 -4.87
N LYS A 51 0.58 -5.92 -6.10
CA LYS A 51 1.24 -6.80 -7.10
C LYS A 51 2.65 -6.29 -7.44
N VAL A 52 2.80 -4.98 -7.63
CA VAL A 52 4.12 -4.35 -7.88
C VAL A 52 5.04 -4.55 -6.68
N LYS A 53 4.58 -4.28 -5.46
CA LYS A 53 5.37 -4.50 -4.24
C LYS A 53 5.79 -5.95 -4.07
N LYS A 54 4.90 -6.90 -4.36
CA LYS A 54 5.21 -8.34 -4.33
C LYS A 54 6.32 -8.70 -5.33
N ALA A 55 6.25 -8.18 -6.55
CA ALA A 55 7.27 -8.42 -7.57
C ALA A 55 8.65 -7.87 -7.14
N CYS A 56 8.68 -6.66 -6.57
CA CYS A 56 9.91 -6.07 -6.03
C CYS A 56 10.48 -6.92 -4.88
N ALA A 57 9.66 -7.37 -3.93
CA ALA A 57 10.12 -8.22 -2.82
C ALA A 57 10.69 -9.56 -3.32
N LEU A 58 10.07 -10.18 -4.34
CA LEU A 58 10.58 -11.38 -4.98
C LEU A 58 11.94 -11.14 -5.63
N THR A 59 12.09 -10.03 -6.36
CA THR A 59 13.34 -9.66 -7.02
C THR A 59 14.45 -9.40 -6.02
N ASN A 60 14.19 -8.60 -4.98
CA ASN A 60 15.18 -8.27 -3.94
C ASN A 60 15.61 -9.52 -3.15
N ARG A 61 14.69 -10.46 -2.91
CA ARG A 61 15.03 -11.77 -2.33
C ARG A 61 15.96 -12.57 -3.24
N ASN A 62 15.69 -12.61 -4.54
CA ASN A 62 16.51 -13.36 -5.50
C ASN A 62 17.89 -12.71 -5.67
N ALA A 63 17.99 -11.39 -5.59
CA ALA A 63 19.24 -10.64 -5.58
C ALA A 63 20.03 -10.80 -4.26
N ARG A 64 19.39 -11.37 -3.21
CA ARG A 64 19.93 -11.53 -1.85
C ARG A 64 20.08 -10.22 -1.06
N ASP A 65 19.43 -9.14 -1.49
CA ASP A 65 19.41 -7.85 -0.80
C ASP A 65 18.38 -7.86 0.34
N LEU A 66 17.30 -8.65 0.18
CA LEU A 66 16.27 -8.85 1.20
C LEU A 66 16.32 -10.28 1.74
N SER A 67 16.35 -10.44 3.07
CA SER A 67 16.37 -11.75 3.71
C SER A 67 15.12 -12.58 3.35
N ALA A 68 15.29 -13.91 3.24
CA ALA A 68 14.21 -14.81 2.87
C ALA A 68 12.99 -14.72 3.81
N ALA A 69 13.21 -14.55 5.12
CA ALA A 69 12.14 -14.43 6.11
C ALA A 69 11.33 -13.15 5.92
N LYS A 70 12.00 -11.99 5.80
CA LYS A 70 11.33 -10.71 5.54
C LYS A 70 10.58 -10.73 4.21
N ALA A 71 11.24 -11.21 3.14
CA ALA A 71 10.61 -11.30 1.82
C ALA A 71 9.35 -12.17 1.84
N SER A 72 9.39 -13.33 2.49
CA SER A 72 8.21 -14.22 2.61
C SER A 72 7.06 -13.54 3.34
N ALA A 73 7.33 -12.83 4.44
CA ALA A 73 6.31 -12.10 5.19
C ALA A 73 5.72 -10.93 4.36
N ILE A 74 6.56 -10.16 3.66
CA ILE A 74 6.12 -9.08 2.76
C ILE A 74 5.25 -9.64 1.62
N ILE A 75 5.67 -10.73 0.99
CA ILE A 75 4.91 -11.39 -0.10
C ILE A 75 3.53 -11.85 0.41
N THR A 76 3.49 -12.48 1.59
CA THR A 76 2.22 -12.91 2.20
C THR A 76 1.31 -11.73 2.50
N ALA A 77 1.84 -10.63 3.05
CA ALA A 77 1.07 -9.41 3.27
C ALA A 77 0.52 -8.83 1.96
N CYS A 78 1.32 -8.81 0.89
CA CYS A 78 0.86 -8.40 -0.43
C CYS A 78 -0.28 -9.29 -0.96
N ASP A 79 -0.19 -10.61 -0.79
CA ASP A 79 -1.23 -11.55 -1.23
C ASP A 79 -2.55 -11.33 -0.48
N GLU A 80 -2.49 -11.03 0.82
CA GLU A 80 -3.67 -10.65 1.59
C GLU A 80 -4.33 -9.38 1.04
N ILE A 81 -3.55 -8.36 0.67
CA ILE A 81 -4.06 -7.10 0.08
C ILE A 81 -4.66 -7.37 -1.31
N ILE A 82 -3.99 -8.16 -2.15
CA ILE A 82 -4.47 -8.52 -3.50
C ILE A 82 -5.82 -9.24 -3.42
N THR A 83 -6.04 -10.07 -2.40
CA THR A 83 -7.33 -10.75 -2.17
C THR A 83 -8.40 -9.87 -1.53
N GLY A 84 -8.12 -8.59 -1.30
CA GLY A 84 -9.05 -7.60 -0.76
C GLY A 84 -9.08 -7.48 0.76
N ARG A 85 -8.16 -8.15 1.48
CA ARG A 85 -7.99 -7.96 2.92
C ARG A 85 -7.31 -6.62 3.21
N LEU A 86 -7.43 -6.13 4.43
CA LEU A 86 -6.80 -4.89 4.91
C LEU A 86 -7.24 -3.62 4.16
N ARG A 87 -8.37 -3.65 3.46
CA ARG A 87 -8.83 -2.55 2.59
C ARG A 87 -9.07 -1.26 3.35
N SER A 88 -9.56 -1.33 4.59
CA SER A 88 -9.80 -0.19 5.47
C SER A 88 -8.53 0.53 5.92
N GLU A 89 -7.37 -0.07 5.71
CA GLU A 89 -6.07 0.46 6.13
C GLU A 89 -5.48 1.48 5.13
N PHE A 90 -6.09 1.59 3.92
CA PHE A 90 -5.69 2.55 2.91
C PHE A 90 -6.49 3.84 3.09
N ILE A 91 -5.99 4.70 3.98
CA ILE A 91 -6.71 5.85 4.53
C ILE A 91 -6.42 7.17 3.83
N VAL A 92 -5.45 7.21 2.91
CA VAL A 92 -5.08 8.45 2.22
C VAL A 92 -6.10 8.82 1.14
N ASP A 93 -6.33 10.12 0.99
CA ASP A 93 -7.22 10.66 -0.06
C ASP A 93 -6.63 10.39 -1.46
N THR A 94 -7.51 10.28 -2.46
CA THR A 94 -7.09 10.18 -3.87
C THR A 94 -6.35 11.43 -4.34
N ILE A 95 -6.71 12.61 -3.83
CA ILE A 95 -5.98 13.86 -4.06
C ILE A 95 -5.03 14.08 -2.89
N GLN A 96 -3.74 14.04 -3.18
CA GLN A 96 -2.68 14.08 -2.18
C GLN A 96 -1.46 14.86 -2.68
N GLY A 97 -0.56 15.23 -1.78
CA GLY A 97 0.69 15.90 -2.13
C GLY A 97 1.67 14.98 -2.85
N GLY A 98 2.47 15.59 -3.78
CA GLY A 98 3.45 14.86 -4.57
C GLY A 98 2.83 13.94 -5.63
N ALA A 99 3.66 13.13 -6.25
CA ALA A 99 3.24 12.21 -7.32
C ALA A 99 2.82 10.82 -6.78
N GLY A 100 1.92 10.79 -5.79
CA GLY A 100 1.43 9.56 -5.18
C GLY A 100 2.29 9.06 -4.00
N THR A 101 3.14 9.89 -3.43
CA THR A 101 4.01 9.53 -2.30
C THR A 101 3.20 9.05 -1.09
N SER A 102 2.09 9.70 -0.77
CA SER A 102 1.24 9.29 0.37
C SER A 102 0.64 7.91 0.16
N ALA A 103 0.15 7.58 -1.05
CA ALA A 103 -0.36 6.25 -1.38
C ALA A 103 0.74 5.19 -1.32
N ASN A 104 1.95 5.49 -1.85
CA ASN A 104 3.09 4.59 -1.78
C ASN A 104 3.48 4.29 -0.32
N MET A 105 3.56 5.33 0.52
CA MET A 105 3.90 5.16 1.94
C MET A 105 2.81 4.44 2.72
N ASN A 106 1.53 4.71 2.46
CA ASN A 106 0.43 3.96 3.07
C ASN A 106 0.52 2.46 2.74
N MET A 107 0.80 2.11 1.48
CA MET A 107 1.04 0.72 1.08
C MET A 107 2.25 0.12 1.81
N ASN A 108 3.37 0.84 1.88
CA ASN A 108 4.58 0.37 2.54
C ASN A 108 4.35 0.11 4.04
N GLU A 109 3.66 1.02 4.74
CA GLU A 109 3.37 0.90 6.17
C GLU A 109 2.41 -0.27 6.46
N VAL A 110 1.35 -0.43 5.66
CA VAL A 110 0.41 -1.55 5.79
C VAL A 110 1.11 -2.89 5.60
N ILE A 111 1.93 -3.02 4.55
CA ILE A 111 2.70 -4.23 4.29
C ILE A 111 3.70 -4.48 5.41
N ALA A 112 4.46 -3.46 5.86
CA ALA A 112 5.45 -3.60 6.91
C ALA A 112 4.80 -4.07 8.22
N ASN A 113 3.74 -3.43 8.68
CA ASN A 113 3.07 -3.79 9.92
C ASN A 113 2.44 -5.19 9.85
N ARG A 114 1.90 -5.59 8.69
CA ARG A 114 1.39 -6.95 8.53
C ARG A 114 2.53 -7.99 8.51
N ALA A 115 3.64 -7.70 7.83
CA ALA A 115 4.81 -8.55 7.81
C ALA A 115 5.45 -8.69 9.20
N ILE A 116 5.52 -7.62 9.98
CA ILE A 116 5.99 -7.64 11.38
C ILE A 116 5.14 -8.62 12.21
N GLU A 117 3.81 -8.52 12.10
CA GLU A 117 2.90 -9.41 12.82
C GLU A 117 3.06 -10.87 12.39
N LEU A 118 3.22 -11.14 11.08
CA LEU A 118 3.49 -12.49 10.55
C LEU A 118 4.81 -13.08 11.06
N LEU A 119 5.78 -12.22 11.39
CA LEU A 119 7.06 -12.62 12.00
C LEU A 119 7.01 -12.69 13.54
N GLY A 120 5.82 -12.53 14.15
CA GLY A 120 5.63 -12.57 15.60
C GLY A 120 6.03 -11.31 16.35
N GLY A 121 6.24 -10.19 15.63
CA GLY A 121 6.55 -8.88 16.20
C GLY A 121 5.31 -8.05 16.52
N THR A 122 5.53 -6.85 17.06
CA THR A 122 4.49 -5.88 17.38
C THR A 122 4.44 -4.78 16.32
N LYS A 123 3.25 -4.45 15.82
CA LYS A 123 3.05 -3.37 14.84
C LYS A 123 3.72 -2.07 15.29
N GLY A 124 4.41 -1.39 14.38
CA GLY A 124 5.22 -0.21 14.66
C GLY A 124 6.69 -0.50 15.01
N ASP A 125 7.07 -1.76 15.23
CA ASP A 125 8.48 -2.11 15.41
C ASP A 125 9.20 -2.27 14.06
N TYR A 126 9.48 -1.15 13.44
CA TYR A 126 10.12 -1.07 12.12
C TYR A 126 11.58 -1.57 12.08
N ARG A 127 12.16 -1.99 13.21
CA ARG A 127 13.42 -2.73 13.24
C ARG A 127 13.26 -4.15 12.69
N VAL A 128 12.04 -4.72 12.76
CA VAL A 128 11.72 -6.06 12.23
C VAL A 128 11.54 -5.99 10.71
N VAL A 129 10.63 -5.12 10.22
CA VAL A 129 10.43 -4.82 8.80
C VAL A 129 10.21 -3.32 8.64
N HIS A 130 11.09 -2.65 7.91
CA HIS A 130 11.01 -1.20 7.72
C HIS A 130 10.24 -0.84 6.44
N PRO A 131 9.29 0.13 6.47
CA PRO A 131 8.49 0.50 5.30
C PRO A 131 9.32 0.98 4.11
N ASN A 132 10.38 1.78 4.35
CA ASN A 132 11.26 2.27 3.28
C ASN A 132 12.37 1.28 2.96
N ASP A 133 13.10 0.80 3.97
CA ASP A 133 14.36 0.09 3.73
C ASP A 133 14.12 -1.35 3.28
N ASP A 134 13.02 -2.00 3.72
CA ASP A 134 12.67 -3.36 3.34
C ASP A 134 11.56 -3.40 2.28
N VAL A 135 10.39 -2.78 2.53
CA VAL A 135 9.23 -2.88 1.63
C VAL A 135 9.43 -2.06 0.36
N ASN A 136 10.03 -0.86 0.48
CA ASN A 136 10.30 0.02 -0.66
C ASN A 136 11.74 -0.12 -1.21
N MET A 137 12.47 -1.15 -0.80
CA MET A 137 13.85 -1.39 -1.21
C MET A 137 13.99 -1.36 -2.74
N ALA A 138 14.97 -0.58 -3.23
CA ALA A 138 15.29 -0.38 -4.65
C ALA A 138 14.09 0.12 -5.51
N GLN A 139 13.17 0.88 -4.91
CA GLN A 139 12.01 1.43 -5.60
C GLN A 139 11.93 2.95 -5.45
N SER A 140 11.38 3.60 -6.47
CA SER A 140 10.93 5.00 -6.42
C SER A 140 9.40 5.06 -6.50
N THR A 141 8.81 6.05 -5.84
CA THR A 141 7.38 6.38 -6.05
C THR A 141 7.08 6.62 -7.53
N ASN A 142 8.03 7.26 -8.26
CA ASN A 142 7.91 7.56 -9.68
C ASN A 142 7.90 6.31 -10.58
N ASP A 143 8.30 5.14 -10.05
CA ASP A 143 8.23 3.86 -10.76
C ASP A 143 6.96 3.09 -10.38
N VAL A 144 6.73 2.89 -9.08
CA VAL A 144 5.70 1.97 -8.62
C VAL A 144 4.28 2.53 -8.79
N ILE A 145 4.09 3.84 -8.60
CA ILE A 145 2.77 4.46 -8.73
C ILE A 145 2.29 4.48 -10.20
N PRO A 146 3.06 4.96 -11.19
CA PRO A 146 2.62 4.90 -12.59
C PRO A 146 2.51 3.47 -13.12
N THR A 147 3.34 2.54 -12.65
CA THR A 147 3.22 1.12 -13.01
C THR A 147 1.90 0.54 -12.51
N ALA A 148 1.57 0.75 -11.24
CA ALA A 148 0.28 0.32 -10.68
C ALA A 148 -0.91 1.00 -11.39
N GLY A 149 -0.77 2.29 -11.74
CA GLY A 149 -1.78 3.02 -12.51
C GLY A 149 -2.03 2.41 -13.88
N LYS A 150 -0.97 2.08 -14.63
CA LYS A 150 -1.09 1.45 -15.95
C LYS A 150 -1.75 0.06 -15.86
N LEU A 151 -1.33 -0.77 -14.89
CA LEU A 151 -1.97 -2.06 -14.66
C LEU A 151 -3.46 -1.91 -14.31
N THR A 152 -3.79 -0.89 -13.52
CA THR A 152 -5.18 -0.58 -13.16
C THR A 152 -6.02 -0.20 -14.37
N VAL A 153 -5.47 0.64 -15.27
CA VAL A 153 -6.16 1.00 -16.51
C VAL A 153 -6.40 -0.24 -17.36
N LEU A 154 -5.40 -1.12 -17.52
CA LEU A 154 -5.55 -2.37 -18.27
C LEU A 154 -6.65 -3.24 -17.66
N ASP A 155 -6.63 -3.50 -16.34
CA ASP A 155 -7.64 -4.32 -15.67
C ASP A 155 -9.07 -3.73 -15.80
N LEU A 156 -9.22 -2.40 -15.88
CA LEU A 156 -10.52 -1.74 -16.01
C LEU A 156 -10.99 -1.61 -17.48
N THR A 157 -10.07 -1.68 -18.43
CA THR A 157 -10.37 -1.55 -19.86
C THR A 157 -11.23 -2.71 -20.36
N ASP A 158 -11.01 -3.92 -19.88
CA ASP A 158 -11.79 -5.09 -20.25
C ASP A 158 -13.30 -4.88 -19.98
N HIS A 159 -13.64 -4.32 -18.81
CA HIS A 159 -15.03 -4.01 -18.47
C HIS A 159 -15.62 -2.92 -19.36
N LEU A 160 -14.81 -1.92 -19.74
CA LEU A 160 -15.24 -0.86 -20.65
C LEU A 160 -15.49 -1.41 -22.06
N GLU A 161 -14.61 -2.26 -22.57
CA GLU A 161 -14.74 -2.89 -23.87
C GLU A 161 -16.04 -3.70 -23.96
N ASP A 162 -16.35 -4.50 -22.96
CA ASP A 162 -17.61 -5.26 -22.89
C ASP A 162 -18.84 -4.36 -22.88
N ALA A 163 -18.76 -3.22 -22.20
CA ALA A 163 -19.86 -2.26 -22.16
C ALA A 163 -20.06 -1.54 -23.51
N LEU A 164 -18.97 -1.21 -24.19
CA LEU A 164 -19.00 -0.61 -25.53
C LEU A 164 -19.57 -1.58 -26.59
N LYS A 165 -19.19 -2.86 -26.54
CA LYS A 165 -19.78 -3.88 -27.42
C LYS A 165 -21.29 -4.01 -27.25
N ARG A 166 -21.77 -4.06 -25.99
CA ARG A 166 -23.22 -4.07 -25.73
C ARG A 166 -23.94 -2.83 -26.25
N LEU A 167 -23.30 -1.67 -26.16
CA LEU A 167 -23.85 -0.42 -26.72
C LEU A 167 -23.90 -0.48 -28.25
N GLU A 168 -22.83 -0.94 -28.90
CA GLU A 168 -22.77 -1.11 -30.36
C GLU A 168 -23.88 -2.04 -30.84
N ASP A 169 -24.05 -3.21 -30.21
CA ASP A 169 -25.09 -4.20 -30.55
C ASP A 169 -26.51 -3.63 -30.39
N ALA A 170 -26.71 -2.68 -29.46
CA ALA A 170 -28.00 -2.05 -29.24
C ALA A 170 -28.32 -0.91 -30.23
N LEU A 171 -27.32 -0.38 -30.95
CA LEU A 171 -27.45 0.70 -31.92
C LEU A 171 -27.56 0.19 -33.38
N LEU A 172 -27.14 -1.02 -33.66
CA LEU A 172 -27.24 -1.71 -34.97
C LEU A 172 -28.58 -2.45 -35.11
#